data_a119a291680b7db7ed8960f6f9a5ffa0
#
_entry.id   a119a291680b7db7ed8960f6f9a5ffa0
#
_cell.length_a   1.000
_cell.length_b   1.000
_cell.length_c   1.000
_cell.angle_alpha   90.00
_cell.angle_beta   90.00
_cell.angle_gamma   90.00
#
_symmetry.space_group_name_H-M   'P 1'
#
loop_
_entity.id
_entity.type
_entity.pdbx_description
1 polymer ?
#
loop_
_entity_poly.entity_id
_entity_poly.type
_entity_poly.pdbx_seq_one_letter_code
_entity_poly.pdbx_strand_id
1 'polypeptide(L)'
;MDNGRRAHYADFYGATTGGDPVAVVLGNCQAESLRVLLAGSPTFPVPTVRVPPVHELTADDLPALDALLGRTVLFATQPVRDDYRDLPLGTRQVLTRLPPNAAVVRWPVIRHYGLHPFAAIVRHPDDRSLVPPVVPYHDLRTLTEAAGVPWEPDLSPASVRAVAAASVADLAERERRAGVDVTVSDLLRDAGASAANTLNHPGNPVLIGLARRVQRAFGAPADAADPGRVLLDSVHAPLTEAVVTGLGLDVEPREHWIVGGTPVDDAEVRTAQRRWYADHPRWVDSGMARHAARLALLGR
;
A
#
# COMPACT_ATOMS: atom_id res chain seq x y z
N MET A 1 -14.86 -16.42 15.72
CA MET A 1 -14.09 -15.14 15.69
C MET A 1 -13.02 -15.18 16.78
N ASP A 2 -11.77 -14.89 16.43
CA ASP A 2 -10.61 -14.94 17.36
C ASP A 2 -10.69 -13.82 18.40
N ASN A 3 -10.50 -14.14 19.71
CA ASN A 3 -10.50 -13.16 20.80
C ASN A 3 -9.41 -12.10 20.64
N GLY A 4 -8.25 -12.46 20.07
CA GLY A 4 -7.15 -11.53 19.78
C GLY A 4 -7.54 -10.46 18.76
N ARG A 5 -8.24 -10.86 17.69
CA ARG A 5 -8.78 -9.93 16.67
C ARG A 5 -9.78 -8.95 17.28
N ARG A 6 -10.70 -9.43 18.13
CA ARG A 6 -11.67 -8.55 18.79
C ARG A 6 -11.00 -7.54 19.72
N ALA A 7 -10.01 -7.94 20.47
CA ALA A 7 -9.25 -7.03 21.33
C ALA A 7 -8.49 -5.98 20.51
N HIS A 8 -7.89 -6.40 19.38
CA HIS A 8 -7.12 -5.52 18.51
C HIS A 8 -7.98 -4.45 17.80
N TYR A 9 -9.24 -4.77 17.49
CA TYR A 9 -10.21 -3.88 16.85
C TYR A 9 -11.40 -3.57 17.76
N ALA A 10 -11.15 -3.39 19.08
CA ALA A 10 -12.20 -3.23 20.09
C ALA A 10 -13.19 -2.10 19.75
N ASP A 11 -12.71 -0.96 19.29
CA ASP A 11 -13.54 0.19 18.91
C ASP A 11 -14.41 -0.09 17.68
N PHE A 12 -13.90 -0.85 16.73
CA PHE A 12 -14.66 -1.30 15.56
C PHE A 12 -15.83 -2.21 15.96
N TYR A 13 -15.62 -3.08 16.95
CA TYR A 13 -16.67 -3.97 17.45
C TYR A 13 -17.55 -3.32 18.54
N GLY A 14 -17.40 -2.01 18.76
CA GLY A 14 -18.29 -1.26 19.66
C GLY A 14 -17.95 -1.33 21.15
N ALA A 15 -16.75 -1.84 21.51
CA ALA A 15 -16.40 -2.05 22.91
C ALA A 15 -16.14 -0.75 23.70
N THR A 16 -15.75 0.35 23.04
CA THR A 16 -15.29 1.58 23.70
C THR A 16 -15.94 2.86 23.20
N THR A 17 -16.65 2.82 22.08
CA THR A 17 -17.24 4.01 21.47
C THR A 17 -18.76 3.97 21.57
N GLY A 18 -19.33 4.89 22.36
CA GLY A 18 -20.77 5.19 22.37
C GLY A 18 -21.28 5.63 20.97
N GLY A 19 -22.50 6.13 20.87
CA GLY A 19 -23.11 6.59 19.62
C GLY A 19 -22.54 7.87 19.00
N ASP A 20 -21.38 8.36 19.45
CA ASP A 20 -20.80 9.63 19.02
C ASP A 20 -20.34 9.58 17.55
N PRO A 21 -20.42 10.72 16.84
CA PRO A 21 -19.90 10.86 15.48
C PRO A 21 -18.42 10.53 15.37
N VAL A 22 -18.02 9.85 14.29
CA VAL A 22 -16.63 9.43 14.07
C VAL A 22 -16.16 9.68 12.64
N ALA A 23 -14.84 9.64 12.45
CA ALA A 23 -14.20 9.50 11.15
C ALA A 23 -13.76 8.04 10.92
N VAL A 24 -13.99 7.56 9.72
CA VAL A 24 -13.57 6.23 9.29
C VAL A 24 -12.64 6.32 8.09
N VAL A 25 -11.53 5.58 8.14
CA VAL A 25 -10.60 5.40 7.02
C VAL A 25 -10.68 3.95 6.56
N LEU A 26 -11.19 3.72 5.35
CA LEU A 26 -11.35 2.37 4.78
C LEU A 26 -10.41 2.15 3.60
N GLY A 27 -9.68 1.06 3.61
CA GLY A 27 -8.74 0.70 2.55
C GLY A 27 -7.91 -0.53 2.89
N ASN A 28 -6.77 -0.66 2.24
CA ASN A 28 -5.78 -1.69 2.56
C ASN A 28 -4.95 -1.30 3.82
N CYS A 29 -3.78 -1.94 4.03
CA CYS A 29 -2.89 -1.64 5.17
C CYS A 29 -2.49 -0.15 5.29
N GLN A 30 -2.53 0.61 4.19
CA GLN A 30 -2.23 2.05 4.21
C GLN A 30 -3.31 2.88 4.94
N ALA A 31 -4.54 2.35 5.05
CA ALA A 31 -5.64 3.04 5.71
C ALA A 31 -5.37 3.26 7.20
N GLU A 32 -4.78 2.29 7.89
CA GLU A 32 -4.38 2.46 9.29
C GLU A 32 -3.31 3.54 9.46
N SER A 33 -2.36 3.64 8.53
CA SER A 33 -1.37 4.70 8.56
C SER A 33 -1.99 6.10 8.41
N LEU A 34 -2.91 6.27 7.47
CA LEU A 34 -3.66 7.51 7.32
C LEU A 34 -4.49 7.81 8.58
N ARG A 35 -5.18 6.81 9.14
CA ARG A 35 -5.94 6.97 10.38
C ARG A 35 -5.06 7.43 11.54
N VAL A 36 -3.88 6.83 11.73
CA VAL A 36 -2.93 7.22 12.79
C VAL A 36 -2.53 8.69 12.66
N LEU A 37 -2.25 9.15 11.45
CA LEU A 37 -1.88 10.54 11.18
C LEU A 37 -3.04 11.52 11.42
N LEU A 38 -4.26 11.14 11.06
CA LEU A 38 -5.46 11.94 11.32
C LEU A 38 -5.76 11.97 12.84
N ALA A 39 -5.66 10.83 13.52
CA ALA A 39 -5.87 10.74 14.97
C ALA A 39 -4.81 11.52 15.78
N GLY A 40 -3.60 11.65 15.26
CA GLY A 40 -2.52 12.42 15.87
C GLY A 40 -2.63 13.93 15.66
N SER A 41 -3.56 14.39 14.83
CA SER A 41 -3.80 15.81 14.60
C SER A 41 -4.67 16.40 15.71
N PRO A 42 -4.20 17.42 16.43
CA PRO A 42 -4.97 18.03 17.53
C PRO A 42 -6.21 18.78 17.05
N THR A 43 -6.27 19.15 15.77
CA THR A 43 -7.38 19.92 15.18
C THR A 43 -8.32 19.05 14.37
N PHE A 44 -8.10 17.73 14.29
CA PHE A 44 -9.01 16.85 13.53
C PHE A 44 -10.35 16.75 14.27
N PRO A 45 -11.50 17.03 13.61
CA PRO A 45 -12.71 17.45 14.30
C PRO A 45 -13.46 16.33 15.05
N VAL A 46 -13.19 15.07 14.74
CA VAL A 46 -13.87 13.90 15.35
C VAL A 46 -12.90 12.75 15.56
N PRO A 47 -13.14 11.88 16.55
CA PRO A 47 -12.30 10.70 16.77
C PRO A 47 -12.32 9.75 15.56
N THR A 48 -11.21 9.09 15.33
CA THR A 48 -11.07 8.05 14.30
C THR A 48 -11.22 6.66 14.90
N VAL A 49 -11.85 5.74 14.18
CA VAL A 49 -11.95 4.34 14.59
C VAL A 49 -11.01 3.47 13.77
N ARG A 50 -10.28 2.58 14.45
CA ARG A 50 -9.43 1.60 13.79
C ARG A 50 -10.28 0.50 13.19
N VAL A 51 -10.22 0.34 11.86
CA VAL A 51 -10.99 -0.66 11.10
C VAL A 51 -10.03 -1.69 10.51
N PRO A 52 -10.39 -2.98 10.46
CA PRO A 52 -9.59 -3.98 9.74
C PRO A 52 -9.39 -3.57 8.28
N PRO A 53 -8.21 -3.85 7.69
CA PRO A 53 -8.01 -3.64 6.25
C PRO A 53 -9.10 -4.34 5.43
N VAL A 54 -9.55 -3.71 4.36
CA VAL A 54 -10.68 -4.21 3.55
C VAL A 54 -10.54 -5.67 3.08
N HIS A 55 -9.31 -6.14 2.90
CA HIS A 55 -9.03 -7.51 2.48
C HIS A 55 -9.06 -8.53 3.62
N GLU A 56 -9.13 -8.08 4.86
CA GLU A 56 -9.28 -8.92 6.06
C GLU A 56 -10.71 -8.97 6.58
N LEU A 57 -11.60 -8.12 6.06
CA LEU A 57 -13.01 -8.14 6.44
C LEU A 57 -13.67 -9.43 5.95
N THR A 58 -14.50 -9.99 6.83
CA THR A 58 -15.30 -11.20 6.61
C THR A 58 -16.79 -10.88 6.71
N ALA A 59 -17.66 -11.83 6.39
CA ALA A 59 -19.09 -11.67 6.53
C ALA A 59 -19.51 -11.38 7.99
N ASP A 60 -18.80 -11.97 8.97
CA ASP A 60 -19.04 -11.73 10.39
C ASP A 60 -18.76 -10.32 10.86
N ASP A 61 -17.95 -9.56 10.11
CA ASP A 61 -17.59 -8.18 10.41
C ASP A 61 -18.64 -7.16 9.88
N LEU A 62 -19.50 -7.57 8.95
CA LEU A 62 -20.45 -6.66 8.30
C LEU A 62 -21.40 -5.96 9.27
N PRO A 63 -21.99 -6.62 10.29
CA PRO A 63 -22.85 -5.93 11.26
C PRO A 63 -22.11 -4.82 12.03
N ALA A 64 -20.85 -5.06 12.43
CA ALA A 64 -20.03 -4.06 13.10
C ALA A 64 -19.66 -2.90 12.15
N LEU A 65 -19.34 -3.22 10.90
CA LEU A 65 -19.09 -2.22 9.87
C LEU A 65 -20.33 -1.34 9.62
N ASP A 66 -21.51 -1.93 9.51
CA ASP A 66 -22.77 -1.20 9.28
C ASP A 66 -23.11 -0.28 10.45
N ALA A 67 -22.96 -0.76 11.68
CA ALA A 67 -23.14 0.07 12.87
C ALA A 67 -22.17 1.26 12.92
N LEU A 68 -20.91 1.04 12.54
CA LEU A 68 -19.89 2.08 12.48
C LEU A 68 -20.19 3.09 11.36
N LEU A 69 -20.54 2.62 10.16
CA LEU A 69 -20.87 3.49 9.02
C LEU A 69 -22.09 4.38 9.34
N GLY A 70 -23.09 3.88 10.05
CA GLY A 70 -24.30 4.64 10.41
C GLY A 70 -24.06 5.87 11.29
N ARG A 71 -22.89 5.98 11.95
CA ARG A 71 -22.48 7.15 12.76
C ARG A 71 -21.25 7.88 12.19
N THR A 72 -20.80 7.50 10.98
CA THR A 72 -19.65 8.12 10.33
C THR A 72 -20.04 9.47 9.72
N VAL A 73 -19.34 10.53 10.13
CA VAL A 73 -19.54 11.89 9.57
C VAL A 73 -18.43 12.30 8.61
N LEU A 74 -17.22 11.72 8.75
CA LEU A 74 -16.08 11.88 7.84
C LEU A 74 -15.63 10.49 7.36
N PHE A 75 -15.67 10.27 6.06
CA PHE A 75 -15.32 8.98 5.46
C PHE A 75 -14.21 9.13 4.42
N ALA A 76 -13.01 8.63 4.73
CA ALA A 76 -11.90 8.56 3.79
C ALA A 76 -11.77 7.13 3.24
N THR A 77 -11.82 6.92 1.92
CA THR A 77 -11.80 5.58 1.35
C THR A 77 -10.87 5.44 0.15
N GLN A 78 -10.21 4.30 0.02
CA GLN A 78 -9.60 3.89 -1.23
C GLN A 78 -10.68 3.36 -2.18
N PRO A 79 -10.51 3.49 -3.52
CA PRO A 79 -11.38 2.86 -4.49
C PRO A 79 -11.36 1.33 -4.35
N VAL A 80 -12.50 0.75 -4.04
CA VAL A 80 -12.73 -0.70 -3.94
C VAL A 80 -13.82 -1.08 -4.93
N ARG A 81 -13.60 -2.15 -5.71
CA ARG A 81 -14.62 -2.67 -6.65
C ARG A 81 -15.80 -3.23 -5.88
N ASP A 82 -16.96 -3.20 -6.47
CA ASP A 82 -18.15 -3.84 -5.90
C ASP A 82 -17.94 -5.35 -5.72
N ASP A 83 -18.63 -5.89 -4.76
CA ASP A 83 -18.57 -7.30 -4.37
C ASP A 83 -17.14 -7.80 -4.15
N TYR A 84 -16.35 -6.98 -3.45
CA TYR A 84 -14.95 -7.31 -3.17
C TYR A 84 -14.86 -8.52 -2.26
N ARG A 85 -14.27 -9.62 -2.76
CA ARG A 85 -14.18 -10.94 -2.09
C ARG A 85 -15.57 -11.50 -1.73
N ASP A 86 -16.53 -11.31 -2.63
CA ASP A 86 -17.92 -11.75 -2.51
C ASP A 86 -18.68 -11.09 -1.33
N LEU A 87 -18.19 -9.93 -0.88
CA LEU A 87 -18.80 -9.12 0.16
C LEU A 87 -19.17 -7.72 -0.37
N PRO A 88 -20.25 -7.08 0.14
CA PRO A 88 -20.69 -5.75 -0.30
C PRO A 88 -19.76 -4.64 0.25
N LEU A 89 -18.47 -4.72 -0.08
CA LEU A 89 -17.40 -3.82 0.39
C LEU A 89 -16.95 -2.82 -0.68
N GLY A 90 -17.55 -2.83 -1.86
CA GLY A 90 -17.27 -1.85 -2.91
C GLY A 90 -17.52 -0.42 -2.44
N THR A 91 -16.70 0.53 -2.90
CA THR A 91 -16.87 1.93 -2.48
C THR A 91 -18.30 2.42 -2.68
N ARG A 92 -18.93 2.14 -3.83
CA ARG A 92 -20.33 2.52 -4.07
C ARG A 92 -21.28 1.88 -3.05
N GLN A 93 -21.10 0.61 -2.73
CA GLN A 93 -21.93 -0.15 -1.79
C GLN A 93 -21.77 0.37 -0.35
N VAL A 94 -20.55 0.74 0.04
CA VAL A 94 -20.28 1.32 1.36
C VAL A 94 -20.89 2.71 1.49
N LEU A 95 -20.78 3.54 0.45
CA LEU A 95 -21.32 4.90 0.47
C LEU A 95 -22.85 4.95 0.68
N THR A 96 -23.60 3.95 0.24
CA THR A 96 -25.06 3.89 0.47
C THR A 96 -25.46 3.65 1.92
N ARG A 97 -24.51 3.27 2.77
CA ARG A 97 -24.70 2.96 4.20
C ARG A 97 -24.30 4.12 5.11
N LEU A 98 -23.73 5.18 4.56
CA LEU A 98 -23.37 6.39 5.29
C LEU A 98 -24.59 7.30 5.52
N PRO A 99 -24.58 8.11 6.60
CA PRO A 99 -25.53 9.20 6.75
C PRO A 99 -25.50 10.14 5.52
N PRO A 100 -26.65 10.73 5.12
CA PRO A 100 -26.72 11.58 3.92
C PRO A 100 -25.81 12.81 3.94
N ASN A 101 -25.42 13.28 5.12
CA ASN A 101 -24.55 14.44 5.35
C ASN A 101 -23.09 14.07 5.64
N ALA A 102 -22.71 12.81 5.56
CA ALA A 102 -21.33 12.41 5.73
C ALA A 102 -20.45 12.98 4.62
N ALA A 103 -19.36 13.63 5.01
CA ALA A 103 -18.35 14.07 4.05
C ALA A 103 -17.48 12.89 3.60
N VAL A 104 -17.25 12.77 2.30
CA VAL A 104 -16.50 11.65 1.70
C VAL A 104 -15.27 12.18 0.98
N VAL A 105 -14.12 11.55 1.21
CA VAL A 105 -12.88 11.79 0.48
C VAL A 105 -12.32 10.48 -0.04
N ARG A 106 -12.14 10.38 -1.35
CA ARG A 106 -11.48 9.24 -2.01
C ARG A 106 -10.01 9.53 -2.20
N TRP A 107 -9.17 8.56 -1.84
CA TRP A 107 -7.72 8.65 -1.91
C TRP A 107 -7.10 7.41 -2.57
N PRO A 108 -5.91 7.48 -3.20
CA PRO A 108 -5.40 6.41 -4.04
C PRO A 108 -4.82 5.24 -3.23
N VAL A 109 -4.80 4.04 -3.83
CA VAL A 109 -3.89 2.96 -3.41
C VAL A 109 -2.49 3.33 -3.90
N ILE A 110 -1.59 3.63 -2.98
CA ILE A 110 -0.23 4.06 -3.30
C ILE A 110 0.62 2.82 -3.64
N ARG A 111 1.25 2.86 -4.81
CA ARG A 111 2.26 1.89 -5.24
C ARG A 111 3.36 2.65 -5.95
N HIS A 112 4.60 2.45 -5.48
CA HIS A 112 5.79 3.09 -6.03
C HIS A 112 6.92 2.07 -6.15
N TYR A 113 7.29 1.72 -7.37
CA TYR A 113 8.40 0.80 -7.65
C TYR A 113 9.67 1.52 -8.09
N GLY A 114 9.69 2.85 -8.07
CA GLY A 114 10.85 3.63 -8.52
C GLY A 114 12.10 3.42 -7.65
N LEU A 115 11.93 3.17 -6.35
CA LEU A 115 13.03 2.84 -5.45
C LEU A 115 13.37 1.34 -5.44
N HIS A 116 12.48 0.49 -5.94
CA HIS A 116 12.59 -0.96 -5.89
C HIS A 116 12.24 -1.55 -7.26
N PRO A 117 13.08 -1.34 -8.29
CA PRO A 117 12.75 -1.59 -9.69
C PRO A 117 12.42 -3.06 -9.98
N PHE A 118 12.91 -3.98 -9.19
CA PHE A 118 12.66 -5.41 -9.33
C PHE A 118 11.45 -5.92 -8.52
N ALA A 119 11.04 -5.19 -7.46
CA ALA A 119 9.96 -5.64 -6.61
C ALA A 119 8.61 -5.66 -7.36
N ALA A 120 7.88 -6.75 -7.26
CA ALA A 120 6.59 -6.94 -7.91
C ALA A 120 5.54 -7.54 -6.97
N ILE A 121 4.28 -7.19 -7.18
CA ILE A 121 3.14 -7.86 -6.57
C ILE A 121 2.42 -8.61 -7.68
N VAL A 122 2.50 -9.92 -7.64
CA VAL A 122 1.80 -10.83 -8.54
C VAL A 122 0.87 -11.70 -7.69
N ARG A 123 -0.38 -11.80 -8.08
CA ARG A 123 -1.34 -12.70 -7.43
C ARG A 123 -1.44 -13.98 -8.21
N HIS A 124 -1.47 -15.12 -7.50
CA HIS A 124 -1.70 -16.40 -8.16
C HIS A 124 -3.06 -16.37 -8.86
N PRO A 125 -3.17 -16.83 -10.11
CA PRO A 125 -4.41 -16.75 -10.87
C PRO A 125 -5.55 -17.55 -10.23
N ASP A 126 -5.26 -18.69 -9.61
CA ASP A 126 -6.26 -19.58 -9.04
C ASP A 126 -6.42 -19.45 -7.53
N ASP A 127 -5.37 -19.09 -6.81
CA ASP A 127 -5.38 -18.96 -5.35
C ASP A 127 -4.72 -17.67 -4.89
N ARG A 128 -5.54 -16.68 -4.56
CA ARG A 128 -5.08 -15.37 -4.10
C ARG A 128 -4.58 -15.34 -2.66
N SER A 129 -4.75 -16.43 -1.91
CA SER A 129 -4.25 -16.55 -0.53
C SER A 129 -2.78 -16.92 -0.47
N LEU A 130 -2.26 -17.52 -1.55
CA LEU A 130 -0.86 -17.87 -1.64
C LEU A 130 0.03 -16.62 -1.63
N VAL A 131 1.12 -16.69 -0.88
CA VAL A 131 2.11 -15.62 -0.70
C VAL A 131 3.51 -16.21 -0.89
N PRO A 132 4.43 -15.53 -1.59
CA PRO A 132 5.79 -16.01 -1.72
C PRO A 132 6.50 -16.12 -0.35
N PRO A 133 7.46 -17.04 -0.22
CA PRO A 133 8.18 -17.23 1.04
C PRO A 133 9.10 -16.05 1.38
N VAL A 134 9.39 -15.89 2.67
CA VAL A 134 10.29 -14.91 3.29
C VAL A 134 9.72 -13.48 3.24
N VAL A 135 9.38 -12.96 2.06
CA VAL A 135 8.77 -11.63 1.86
C VAL A 135 7.55 -11.72 0.94
N PRO A 136 6.49 -10.92 1.16
CA PRO A 136 5.26 -10.98 0.36
C PRO A 136 5.39 -10.27 -1.00
N TYR A 137 6.58 -10.24 -1.57
CA TYR A 137 6.92 -9.59 -2.84
C TYR A 137 7.62 -10.58 -3.75
N HIS A 138 7.39 -10.45 -5.05
CA HIS A 138 8.15 -11.15 -6.08
C HIS A 138 9.32 -10.28 -6.55
N ASP A 139 10.36 -10.92 -7.06
CA ASP A 139 11.49 -10.26 -7.70
C ASP A 139 11.48 -10.59 -9.21
N LEU A 140 11.52 -9.55 -10.05
CA LEU A 140 11.51 -9.72 -11.51
C LEU A 140 12.70 -10.51 -12.02
N ARG A 141 13.87 -10.41 -11.37
CA ARG A 141 15.05 -11.20 -11.72
C ARG A 141 14.80 -12.68 -11.49
N THR A 142 14.20 -13.00 -10.34
CA THR A 142 13.86 -14.38 -9.98
C THR A 142 12.75 -14.95 -10.85
N LEU A 143 11.77 -14.13 -11.25
CA LEU A 143 10.71 -14.52 -12.19
C LEU A 143 11.28 -14.83 -13.58
N THR A 144 12.21 -14.01 -14.10
CA THR A 144 12.85 -14.25 -15.40
C THR A 144 13.75 -15.50 -15.38
N GLU A 145 14.51 -15.69 -14.29
CA GLU A 145 15.28 -16.93 -14.06
C GLU A 145 14.38 -18.17 -14.09
N ALA A 146 13.25 -18.13 -13.37
CA ALA A 146 12.29 -19.23 -13.30
C ALA A 146 11.58 -19.47 -14.65
N ALA A 147 11.42 -18.43 -15.46
CA ALA A 147 10.90 -18.56 -16.84
C ALA A 147 11.93 -19.13 -17.83
N GLY A 148 13.16 -19.42 -17.37
CA GLY A 148 14.24 -19.90 -18.23
C GLY A 148 14.74 -18.85 -19.24
N VAL A 149 14.53 -17.56 -18.96
CA VAL A 149 14.92 -16.46 -19.83
C VAL A 149 16.18 -15.79 -19.29
N PRO A 150 17.33 -15.88 -19.99
CA PRO A 150 18.53 -15.12 -19.63
C PRO A 150 18.24 -13.62 -19.68
N TRP A 151 18.63 -12.90 -18.61
CA TRP A 151 18.41 -11.46 -18.51
C TRP A 151 19.46 -10.81 -17.61
N GLU A 152 20.17 -9.85 -18.19
CA GLU A 152 21.04 -8.92 -17.47
C GLU A 152 20.34 -7.57 -17.41
N PRO A 153 19.82 -7.15 -16.21
CA PRO A 153 19.11 -5.89 -16.10
C PRO A 153 20.01 -4.69 -16.41
N ASP A 154 19.53 -3.78 -17.25
CA ASP A 154 20.16 -2.47 -17.40
C ASP A 154 19.83 -1.59 -16.18
N LEU A 155 20.81 -1.39 -15.32
CA LEU A 155 20.78 -0.51 -14.16
C LEU A 155 21.56 0.79 -14.39
N SER A 156 21.74 1.17 -15.64
CA SER A 156 22.28 2.50 -15.94
C SER A 156 21.43 3.60 -15.26
N PRO A 157 22.03 4.75 -14.93
CA PRO A 157 21.28 5.87 -14.36
C PRO A 157 20.09 6.32 -15.23
N ALA A 158 20.15 6.10 -16.54
CA ALA A 158 19.06 6.41 -17.47
C ALA A 158 17.87 5.45 -17.25
N SER A 159 18.12 4.15 -17.22
CA SER A 159 17.09 3.13 -17.01
C SER A 159 16.47 3.22 -15.62
N VAL A 160 17.27 3.45 -14.58
CA VAL A 160 16.77 3.68 -13.21
C VAL A 160 15.83 4.88 -13.16
N ARG A 161 16.22 6.01 -13.76
CA ARG A 161 15.35 7.21 -13.85
C ARG A 161 14.08 6.94 -14.66
N ALA A 162 14.18 6.19 -15.75
CA ALA A 162 13.02 5.83 -16.57
C ALA A 162 12.00 4.98 -15.77
N VAL A 163 12.47 4.00 -15.01
CA VAL A 163 11.63 3.19 -14.13
C VAL A 163 10.98 4.03 -13.03
N ALA A 164 11.72 4.94 -12.41
CA ALA A 164 11.18 5.83 -11.38
C ALA A 164 10.11 6.76 -11.95
N ALA A 165 10.36 7.35 -13.13
CA ALA A 165 9.38 8.20 -13.82
C ALA A 165 8.12 7.41 -14.22
N ALA A 166 8.27 6.20 -14.74
CA ALA A 166 7.16 5.32 -15.09
C ALA A 166 6.32 4.97 -13.84
N SER A 167 6.97 4.74 -12.72
CA SER A 167 6.27 4.45 -11.45
C SER A 167 5.38 5.61 -10.98
N VAL A 168 5.87 6.84 -11.09
CA VAL A 168 5.10 8.06 -10.76
C VAL A 168 3.95 8.23 -11.76
N ALA A 169 4.22 8.07 -13.05
CA ALA A 169 3.20 8.16 -14.09
C ALA A 169 2.08 7.12 -13.93
N ASP A 170 2.44 5.88 -13.58
CA ASP A 170 1.49 4.81 -13.31
C ASP A 170 0.57 5.13 -12.10
N LEU A 171 1.12 5.78 -11.06
CA LEU A 171 0.31 6.20 -9.93
C LEU A 171 -0.62 7.34 -10.34
N ALA A 172 -0.12 8.37 -11.03
CA ALA A 172 -0.93 9.49 -11.52
C ALA A 172 -2.08 9.02 -12.42
N GLU A 173 -1.80 8.06 -13.32
CA GLU A 173 -2.84 7.47 -14.18
C GLU A 173 -3.89 6.68 -13.38
N ARG A 174 -3.48 5.94 -12.33
CA ARG A 174 -4.43 5.28 -11.43
C ARG A 174 -5.29 6.27 -10.67
N GLU A 175 -4.72 7.36 -10.18
CA GLU A 175 -5.42 8.46 -9.50
C GLU A 175 -6.49 9.06 -10.41
N ARG A 176 -6.10 9.42 -11.64
CA ARG A 176 -7.01 9.99 -12.64
C ARG A 176 -8.14 9.02 -13.01
N ARG A 177 -7.79 7.75 -13.27
CA ARG A 177 -8.76 6.71 -13.68
C ARG A 177 -9.75 6.37 -12.58
N ALA A 178 -9.31 6.40 -11.32
CA ALA A 178 -10.15 6.14 -10.17
C ALA A 178 -10.98 7.37 -9.74
N GLY A 179 -10.69 8.56 -10.27
CA GLY A 179 -11.37 9.81 -9.92
C GLY A 179 -11.28 10.10 -8.43
N VAL A 180 -10.07 9.98 -7.85
CA VAL A 180 -9.86 10.27 -6.42
C VAL A 180 -9.93 11.77 -6.15
N ASP A 181 -10.34 12.14 -4.95
CA ASP A 181 -10.48 13.55 -4.54
C ASP A 181 -9.14 14.15 -4.12
N VAL A 182 -8.20 13.32 -3.69
CA VAL A 182 -6.81 13.70 -3.36
C VAL A 182 -5.81 12.80 -4.07
N THR A 183 -4.74 13.39 -4.59
CA THR A 183 -3.64 12.72 -5.27
C THR A 183 -2.38 12.75 -4.42
N VAL A 184 -1.37 11.91 -4.71
CA VAL A 184 -0.07 11.88 -4.01
C VAL A 184 1.10 11.56 -4.94
N SER A 185 0.84 11.31 -6.23
CA SER A 185 1.88 10.95 -7.19
C SER A 185 2.99 12.01 -7.30
N ASP A 186 2.65 13.28 -7.14
CA ASP A 186 3.59 14.39 -7.11
C ASP A 186 4.50 14.42 -5.87
N LEU A 187 4.06 13.85 -4.73
CA LEU A 187 4.85 13.79 -3.49
C LEU A 187 6.00 12.80 -3.54
N LEU A 188 5.95 11.81 -4.45
CA LEU A 188 6.93 10.71 -4.47
C LEU A 188 8.34 11.19 -4.81
N ARG A 189 8.46 12.17 -5.71
CA ARG A 189 9.77 12.71 -6.10
C ARG A 189 10.43 13.46 -4.96
N ASP A 190 9.67 14.33 -4.31
CA ASP A 190 10.20 15.20 -3.24
C ASP A 190 10.55 14.40 -1.97
N ALA A 191 9.90 13.24 -1.78
CA ALA A 191 10.20 12.35 -0.67
C ALA A 191 11.52 11.57 -0.83
N GLY A 192 12.13 11.53 -2.03
CA GLY A 192 13.41 10.91 -2.31
C GLY A 192 13.49 9.46 -1.83
N ALA A 193 14.55 9.11 -1.11
CA ALA A 193 14.75 7.76 -0.55
C ALA A 193 13.65 7.36 0.46
N SER A 194 12.98 8.34 1.08
CA SER A 194 11.90 8.12 2.03
C SER A 194 10.52 8.00 1.37
N ALA A 195 10.44 7.91 0.04
CA ALA A 195 9.16 7.79 -0.66
C ALA A 195 8.44 6.46 -0.38
N ALA A 196 9.18 5.38 -0.20
CA ALA A 196 8.60 4.07 0.04
C ALA A 196 9.58 3.11 0.73
N ASN A 197 9.10 2.31 1.68
CA ASN A 197 9.83 1.20 2.29
C ASN A 197 9.81 -0.05 1.39
N THR A 198 8.71 -0.24 0.68
CA THR A 198 8.50 -1.26 -0.35
C THR A 198 7.56 -0.73 -1.43
N LEU A 199 7.28 -1.53 -2.44
CA LEU A 199 6.38 -1.20 -3.55
C LEU A 199 5.02 -0.59 -3.12
N ASN A 200 4.43 -1.04 -2.00
CA ASN A 200 3.12 -0.62 -1.50
C ASN A 200 3.14 -0.13 -0.04
N HIS A 201 4.31 0.08 0.52
CA HIS A 201 4.51 0.71 1.83
C HIS A 201 5.12 2.10 1.63
N PRO A 202 4.30 3.14 1.34
CA PRO A 202 4.79 4.51 1.26
C PRO A 202 5.41 4.94 2.58
N GLY A 203 6.45 5.76 2.50
CA GLY A 203 7.12 6.29 3.67
C GLY A 203 6.37 7.45 4.34
N ASN A 204 6.78 7.81 5.54
CA ASN A 204 6.11 8.84 6.34
C ASN A 204 5.93 10.16 5.59
N PRO A 205 6.91 10.71 4.83
CA PRO A 205 6.71 11.99 4.12
C PRO A 205 5.51 11.96 3.16
N VAL A 206 5.34 10.86 2.42
CA VAL A 206 4.20 10.68 1.49
C VAL A 206 2.89 10.52 2.25
N LEU A 207 2.89 9.75 3.33
CA LEU A 207 1.70 9.52 4.18
C LEU A 207 1.26 10.79 4.90
N ILE A 208 2.20 11.59 5.41
CA ILE A 208 1.91 12.89 6.03
C ILE A 208 1.34 13.87 4.98
N GLY A 209 1.94 13.91 3.79
CA GLY A 209 1.42 14.70 2.68
C GLY A 209 0.00 14.31 2.29
N LEU A 210 -0.30 13.00 2.23
CA LEU A 210 -1.65 12.47 2.02
C LEU A 210 -2.60 12.93 3.15
N ALA A 211 -2.21 12.75 4.41
CA ALA A 211 -3.05 13.10 5.55
C ALA A 211 -3.41 14.59 5.53
N ARG A 212 -2.45 15.48 5.27
CA ARG A 212 -2.68 16.92 5.12
C ARG A 212 -3.64 17.27 3.97
N ARG A 213 -3.59 16.53 2.85
CA ARG A 213 -4.53 16.69 1.73
C ARG A 213 -5.93 16.23 2.10
N VAL A 214 -6.05 15.11 2.79
CA VAL A 214 -7.33 14.59 3.30
C VAL A 214 -7.94 15.56 4.33
N GLN A 215 -7.15 16.12 5.25
CA GLN A 215 -7.59 17.15 6.19
C GLN A 215 -8.18 18.37 5.45
N ARG A 216 -7.46 18.92 4.46
CA ARG A 216 -7.96 20.04 3.65
C ARG A 216 -9.26 19.69 2.93
N ALA A 217 -9.36 18.48 2.37
CA ALA A 217 -10.56 18.02 1.66
C ALA A 217 -11.77 17.91 2.59
N PHE A 218 -11.54 17.64 3.89
CA PHE A 218 -12.59 17.69 4.93
C PHE A 218 -12.82 19.08 5.52
N GLY A 219 -12.11 20.11 5.05
CA GLY A 219 -12.20 21.46 5.60
C GLY A 219 -11.51 21.65 6.96
N ALA A 220 -10.65 20.70 7.36
CA ALA A 220 -9.87 20.78 8.59
C ALA A 220 -8.48 21.39 8.34
N PRO A 221 -7.82 21.96 9.38
CA PRO A 221 -6.43 22.38 9.29
C PRO A 221 -5.51 21.23 8.87
N ALA A 222 -4.53 21.52 8.01
CA ALA A 222 -3.59 20.51 7.47
C ALA A 222 -2.35 20.40 8.36
N ASP A 223 -2.52 19.95 9.59
CA ASP A 223 -1.51 19.91 10.64
C ASP A 223 -0.97 18.52 10.97
N ALA A 224 -1.37 17.48 10.19
CA ALA A 224 -0.81 16.14 10.35
C ALA A 224 0.73 16.20 10.36
N ALA A 225 1.34 15.61 11.38
CA ALA A 225 2.76 15.69 11.67
C ALA A 225 3.39 14.28 11.77
N ASP A 226 4.70 14.25 11.97
CA ASP A 226 5.43 12.99 12.16
C ASP A 226 4.88 12.25 13.41
N PRO A 227 4.47 10.98 13.26
CA PRO A 227 3.93 10.20 14.36
C PRO A 227 4.99 9.68 15.34
N GLY A 228 6.26 10.08 15.19
CA GLY A 228 7.39 9.65 16.03
C GLY A 228 7.81 8.19 15.82
N ARG A 229 7.32 7.54 14.77
CA ARG A 229 7.70 6.18 14.35
C ARG A 229 7.53 6.00 12.87
N VAL A 230 8.23 5.04 12.28
CA VAL A 230 8.02 4.64 10.89
C VAL A 230 6.68 3.91 10.78
N LEU A 231 5.86 4.31 9.83
CA LEU A 231 4.61 3.63 9.49
C LEU A 231 4.88 2.56 8.42
N LEU A 232 4.09 1.48 8.43
CA LEU A 232 4.27 0.35 7.50
C LEU A 232 5.70 -0.24 7.55
N ASP A 233 6.25 -0.34 8.75
CA ASP A 233 7.65 -0.67 9.04
C ASP A 233 7.95 -2.19 9.03
N SER A 234 6.96 -3.03 8.76
CA SER A 234 7.12 -4.49 8.87
C SER A 234 8.11 -5.09 7.86
N VAL A 235 8.25 -4.45 6.69
CA VAL A 235 9.18 -4.89 5.64
C VAL A 235 9.76 -3.69 4.92
N HIS A 236 11.11 -3.69 4.73
CA HIS A 236 11.80 -2.75 3.85
C HIS A 236 12.52 -3.53 2.76
N ALA A 237 12.31 -3.15 1.52
CA ALA A 237 13.02 -3.75 0.38
C ALA A 237 14.44 -3.16 0.24
N PRO A 238 15.37 -3.88 -0.40
CA PRO A 238 16.69 -3.34 -0.72
C PRO A 238 16.59 -2.02 -1.49
N LEU A 239 17.48 -1.08 -1.17
CA LEU A 239 17.72 0.16 -1.90
C LEU A 239 19.16 0.09 -2.44
N THR A 240 19.30 -0.43 -3.65
CA THR A 240 20.61 -0.78 -4.21
C THR A 240 21.45 0.43 -4.57
N GLU A 241 22.77 0.26 -4.62
CA GLU A 241 23.72 1.31 -5.04
C GLU A 241 23.36 1.91 -6.39
N ALA A 242 22.97 1.07 -7.36
CA ALA A 242 22.57 1.53 -8.68
C ALA A 242 21.34 2.47 -8.62
N VAL A 243 20.37 2.22 -7.73
CA VAL A 243 19.21 3.09 -7.54
C VAL A 243 19.60 4.37 -6.83
N VAL A 244 20.41 4.30 -5.78
CA VAL A 244 20.90 5.47 -5.04
C VAL A 244 21.65 6.41 -5.99
N THR A 245 22.62 5.90 -6.72
CA THR A 245 23.41 6.64 -7.70
C THR A 245 22.55 7.15 -8.87
N GLY A 246 21.71 6.27 -9.44
CA GLY A 246 20.89 6.60 -10.61
C GLY A 246 19.88 7.71 -10.36
N LEU A 247 19.35 7.80 -9.15
CA LEU A 247 18.40 8.84 -8.72
C LEU A 247 19.06 10.01 -8.00
N GLY A 248 20.37 9.94 -7.68
CA GLY A 248 21.07 10.98 -6.93
C GLY A 248 20.54 11.14 -5.49
N LEU A 249 20.29 10.01 -4.83
CA LEU A 249 19.77 10.02 -3.45
C LEU A 249 20.92 10.22 -2.46
N ASP A 250 20.68 11.03 -1.42
CA ASP A 250 21.65 11.27 -0.34
C ASP A 250 21.41 10.29 0.82
N VAL A 251 21.67 9.02 0.59
CA VAL A 251 21.57 7.93 1.58
C VAL A 251 22.56 6.83 1.25
N GLU A 252 22.95 6.06 2.28
CA GLU A 252 23.74 4.85 2.06
C GLU A 252 22.88 3.74 1.43
N PRO A 253 23.40 3.00 0.46
CA PRO A 253 22.73 1.82 -0.11
C PRO A 253 22.48 0.75 0.94
N ARG A 254 21.41 -0.02 0.75
CA ARG A 254 21.11 -1.22 1.53
C ARG A 254 20.75 -2.37 0.61
N GLU A 255 21.61 -3.36 0.49
CA GLU A 255 21.45 -4.50 -0.41
C GLU A 255 20.64 -5.67 0.18
N HIS A 256 20.15 -5.53 1.41
CA HIS A 256 19.36 -6.55 2.10
C HIS A 256 17.96 -6.05 2.45
N TRP A 257 17.06 -6.99 2.67
CA TRP A 257 15.73 -6.72 3.20
C TRP A 257 15.79 -6.49 4.72
N ILE A 258 14.82 -5.75 5.25
CA ILE A 258 14.49 -5.76 6.68
C ILE A 258 13.10 -6.38 6.81
N VAL A 259 12.98 -7.45 7.60
CA VAL A 259 11.70 -8.14 7.84
C VAL A 259 11.45 -8.21 9.34
N GLY A 260 10.43 -7.54 9.83
CA GLY A 260 10.16 -7.46 11.26
C GLY A 260 11.33 -6.91 12.09
N GLY A 261 12.10 -5.98 11.52
CA GLY A 261 13.29 -5.38 12.14
C GLY A 261 14.57 -6.23 11.98
N THR A 262 14.51 -7.40 11.35
CA THR A 262 15.66 -8.29 11.16
C THR A 262 16.19 -8.20 9.72
N PRO A 263 17.50 -8.02 9.50
CA PRO A 263 18.11 -8.10 8.17
C PRO A 263 17.98 -9.51 7.56
N VAL A 264 17.59 -9.57 6.28
CA VAL A 264 17.50 -10.80 5.49
C VAL A 264 18.21 -10.58 4.16
N ASP A 265 19.12 -11.49 3.80
CA ASP A 265 19.89 -11.38 2.56
C ASP A 265 18.97 -11.48 1.32
N ASP A 266 19.17 -10.62 0.32
CA ASP A 266 18.44 -10.66 -0.95
C ASP A 266 18.65 -12.00 -1.68
N ALA A 267 19.84 -12.57 -1.61
CA ALA A 267 20.13 -13.89 -2.19
C ALA A 267 19.36 -15.03 -1.50
N GLU A 268 19.14 -14.94 -0.18
CA GLU A 268 18.31 -15.90 0.56
C GLU A 268 16.86 -15.83 0.07
N VAL A 269 16.29 -14.61 -0.01
CA VAL A 269 14.92 -14.39 -0.52
C VAL A 269 14.77 -14.95 -1.93
N ARG A 270 15.68 -14.61 -2.84
CA ARG A 270 15.66 -15.09 -4.22
C ARG A 270 15.79 -16.61 -4.32
N THR A 271 16.64 -17.21 -3.50
CA THR A 271 16.82 -18.68 -3.48
C THR A 271 15.55 -19.38 -2.99
N ALA A 272 14.90 -18.87 -1.95
CA ALA A 272 13.64 -19.42 -1.46
C ALA A 272 12.53 -19.29 -2.52
N GLN A 273 12.43 -18.15 -3.20
CA GLN A 273 11.44 -17.91 -4.24
C GLN A 273 11.66 -18.78 -5.48
N ARG A 274 12.91 -19.01 -5.92
CA ARG A 274 13.20 -19.91 -7.05
C ARG A 274 12.71 -21.33 -6.80
N ARG A 275 12.97 -21.86 -5.60
CA ARG A 275 12.45 -23.19 -5.22
C ARG A 275 10.93 -23.23 -5.23
N TRP A 276 10.32 -22.18 -4.71
CA TRP A 276 8.87 -22.07 -4.63
C TRP A 276 8.19 -21.91 -6.00
N TYR A 277 8.83 -21.24 -6.98
CA TYR A 277 8.30 -21.13 -8.34
C TYR A 277 8.31 -22.46 -9.09
N ALA A 278 9.20 -23.40 -8.74
CA ALA A 278 9.16 -24.74 -9.33
C ALA A 278 7.82 -25.47 -9.08
N ASP A 279 7.22 -25.21 -7.91
CA ASP A 279 5.92 -25.78 -7.54
C ASP A 279 4.74 -24.89 -7.99
N HIS A 280 5.01 -23.66 -8.45
CA HIS A 280 3.99 -22.67 -8.79
C HIS A 280 4.25 -21.95 -10.12
N PRO A 281 4.40 -22.69 -11.26
CA PRO A 281 4.83 -22.10 -12.54
C PRO A 281 3.86 -21.03 -13.08
N ARG A 282 2.57 -21.11 -12.75
CA ARG A 282 1.56 -20.11 -13.20
C ARG A 282 1.78 -18.71 -12.63
N TRP A 283 2.54 -18.57 -11.53
CA TRP A 283 2.96 -17.25 -11.07
C TRP A 283 3.98 -16.64 -12.00
N VAL A 284 4.90 -17.44 -12.51
CA VAL A 284 5.96 -16.99 -13.42
C VAL A 284 5.32 -16.38 -14.67
N ASP A 285 4.42 -17.12 -15.33
CA ASP A 285 3.72 -16.65 -16.54
C ASP A 285 2.94 -15.36 -16.26
N SER A 286 2.17 -15.35 -15.17
CA SER A 286 1.37 -14.18 -14.78
C SER A 286 2.23 -12.98 -14.45
N GLY A 287 3.37 -13.19 -13.77
CA GLY A 287 4.34 -12.15 -13.40
C GLY A 287 5.02 -11.54 -14.62
N MET A 288 5.49 -12.37 -15.53
CA MET A 288 6.16 -11.96 -16.76
C MET A 288 5.22 -11.13 -17.65
N ALA A 289 4.01 -11.62 -17.89
CA ALA A 289 3.00 -10.90 -18.67
C ALA A 289 2.61 -9.56 -18.06
N ARG A 290 2.39 -9.53 -16.74
CA ARG A 290 1.96 -8.33 -16.01
C ARG A 290 3.00 -7.22 -16.00
N HIS A 291 4.28 -7.56 -15.97
CA HIS A 291 5.39 -6.62 -15.79
C HIS A 291 6.24 -6.42 -17.04
N ALA A 292 5.76 -6.86 -18.22
CA ALA A 292 6.48 -6.76 -19.48
C ALA A 292 6.98 -5.33 -19.79
N ALA A 293 6.15 -4.32 -19.60
CA ALA A 293 6.54 -2.93 -19.82
C ALA A 293 7.71 -2.47 -18.91
N ARG A 294 7.70 -2.89 -17.63
CA ARG A 294 8.81 -2.56 -16.71
C ARG A 294 10.08 -3.36 -17.04
N LEU A 295 9.94 -4.60 -17.44
CA LEU A 295 11.06 -5.41 -17.93
C LEU A 295 11.72 -4.76 -19.14
N ALA A 296 10.92 -4.21 -20.08
CA ALA A 296 11.44 -3.48 -21.24
C ALA A 296 12.25 -2.22 -20.85
N LEU A 297 11.82 -1.47 -19.80
CA LEU A 297 12.59 -0.33 -19.28
C LEU A 297 13.91 -0.75 -18.63
N LEU A 298 14.06 -1.99 -18.24
CA LEU A 298 15.24 -2.58 -17.62
C LEU A 298 16.04 -3.44 -18.63
N GLY A 299 15.85 -3.23 -19.92
CA GLY A 299 16.66 -3.85 -20.98
C GLY A 299 16.22 -5.26 -21.42
N ARG A 300 14.98 -5.66 -21.14
CA ARG A 300 14.45 -6.94 -21.60
C ARG A 300 13.46 -6.78 -22.75
#